data_b9ab3921e0b0f173ed8067a25e3a47a1
#
_entry.id   b9ab3921e0b0f173ed8067a25e3a47a1
#
_cell.length_a   1.000
_cell.length_b   1.000
_cell.length_c   1.000
_cell.angle_alpha   90.00
_cell.angle_beta   90.00
_cell.angle_gamma   90.00
#
_symmetry.space_group_name_H-M   'P 1'
#
loop_
_entity.id
_entity.type
_entity.pdbx_description
1 polymer ?
#
loop_
_entity_poly.entity_id
_entity_poly.type
_entity_poly.pdbx_seq_one_letter_code
_entity_poly.pdbx_strand_id
1 'polypeptide(L)'
;NYYDLDGNLVDNVRKDLKGKYNTYLYTDKSVELVQNHDQTKPFFLYLAYTAPHIPHEVPEEDADRFASHILGKRRNYAAMVSVMDEGVGKIADALTNNGMMENTIIVFTSDNGAYYKSVGSNYPLRGGKGSFLEGGVRGVTFVHSPLLQKSGYTNTNLHHVTDWYATFQKLAGDKP
;
A
#
# COMPACT_ATOMS: atom_id res chain seq x y z
N ASN A 1 -6.82 20.52 2.10
CA ASN A 1 -8.22 20.66 1.67
C ASN A 1 -8.60 19.38 0.94
N TYR A 2 -9.72 18.78 1.32
CA TYR A 2 -10.29 17.61 0.64
C TYR A 2 -11.48 18.08 -0.18
N TYR A 3 -11.62 17.55 -1.38
CA TYR A 3 -12.74 17.84 -2.27
C TYR A 3 -13.49 16.54 -2.55
N ASP A 4 -14.81 16.60 -2.63
CA ASP A 4 -15.62 15.47 -3.12
C ASP A 4 -15.54 15.36 -4.65
N LEU A 5 -16.23 14.36 -5.21
CA LEU A 5 -16.23 14.12 -6.67
C LEU A 5 -16.89 15.27 -7.45
N ASP A 6 -17.70 16.09 -6.80
CA ASP A 6 -18.35 17.27 -7.38
C ASP A 6 -17.53 18.55 -7.23
N GLY A 7 -16.32 18.44 -6.63
CA GLY A 7 -15.40 19.56 -6.43
C GLY A 7 -15.72 20.45 -5.23
N ASN A 8 -16.63 20.02 -4.33
CA ASN A 8 -16.94 20.78 -3.13
C ASN A 8 -15.88 20.51 -2.05
N LEU A 9 -15.53 21.56 -1.31
CA LEU A 9 -14.62 21.44 -0.17
C LEU A 9 -15.28 20.59 0.93
N VAL A 10 -14.71 19.42 1.20
CA VAL A 10 -15.13 18.56 2.31
C VAL A 10 -14.35 18.94 3.57
N ASP A 11 -14.91 19.79 4.41
CA ASP A 11 -14.28 20.22 5.67
C ASP A 11 -14.56 19.20 6.81
N ASN A 12 -14.33 17.93 6.54
CA ASN A 12 -14.55 16.84 7.49
C ASN A 12 -13.23 16.34 8.10
N VAL A 13 -12.47 17.24 8.72
CA VAL A 13 -11.32 16.82 9.51
C VAL A 13 -11.79 16.02 10.72
N ARG A 14 -11.50 14.73 10.73
CA ARG A 14 -11.86 13.79 11.79
C ARG A 14 -10.98 14.01 13.04
N LYS A 15 -11.31 15.02 13.84
CA LYS A 15 -10.58 15.37 15.08
C LYS A 15 -10.65 14.26 16.16
N ASP A 16 -11.70 13.43 16.09
CA ASP A 16 -11.91 12.27 16.95
C ASP A 16 -10.89 11.13 16.71
N LEU A 17 -10.16 11.18 15.59
CA LEU A 17 -9.12 10.22 15.25
C LEU A 17 -7.71 10.66 15.68
N LYS A 18 -7.59 11.83 16.32
CA LYS A 18 -6.31 12.32 16.81
C LYS A 18 -5.67 11.31 17.79
N GLY A 19 -4.39 11.01 17.58
CA GLY A 19 -3.63 10.06 18.39
C GLY A 19 -3.81 8.59 18.01
N LYS A 20 -4.69 8.26 17.05
CA LYS A 20 -4.80 6.92 16.50
C LYS A 20 -3.78 6.69 15.39
N TYR A 21 -3.23 5.48 15.33
CA TYR A 21 -2.23 5.13 14.32
C TYR A 21 -2.87 5.04 12.93
N ASN A 22 -2.38 5.82 11.98
CA ASN A 22 -3.01 6.01 10.67
C ASN A 22 -3.04 4.72 9.82
N THR A 23 -2.03 3.85 9.93
CA THR A 23 -2.01 2.58 9.21
C THR A 23 -3.20 1.70 9.60
N TYR A 24 -3.54 1.65 10.89
CA TYR A 24 -4.76 0.96 11.34
C TYR A 24 -6.02 1.61 10.78
N LEU A 25 -6.13 2.93 10.87
CA LEU A 25 -7.30 3.65 10.38
C LEU A 25 -7.56 3.43 8.89
N TYR A 26 -6.50 3.44 8.07
CA TYR A 26 -6.61 3.19 6.65
C TYR A 26 -7.00 1.74 6.36
N THR A 27 -6.42 0.79 7.08
CA THR A 27 -6.79 -0.63 6.98
C THR A 27 -8.25 -0.85 7.35
N ASP A 28 -8.68 -0.37 8.54
CA ASP A 28 -10.03 -0.55 9.05
C ASP A 28 -11.07 0.06 8.11
N LYS A 29 -10.78 1.26 7.60
CA LYS A 29 -11.67 1.91 6.61
C LYS A 29 -11.73 1.16 5.29
N SER A 30 -10.63 0.59 4.84
CA SER A 30 -10.60 -0.22 3.62
C SER A 30 -11.40 -1.50 3.78
N VAL A 31 -11.27 -2.18 4.91
CA VAL A 31 -12.06 -3.37 5.26
C VAL A 31 -13.56 -3.02 5.32
N GLU A 32 -13.92 -1.91 5.98
CA GLU A 32 -15.31 -1.42 6.03
C GLU A 32 -15.89 -1.17 4.64
N LEU A 33 -15.09 -0.54 3.74
CA LEU A 33 -15.51 -0.27 2.37
C LEU A 33 -15.76 -1.56 1.57
N VAL A 34 -14.89 -2.57 1.73
CA VAL A 34 -15.07 -3.88 1.09
C VAL A 34 -16.31 -4.57 1.62
N GLN A 35 -16.49 -4.61 2.94
CA GLN A 35 -17.61 -5.31 3.58
C GLN A 35 -18.99 -4.72 3.24
N ASN A 36 -19.05 -3.41 3.04
CA ASN A 36 -20.30 -2.70 2.75
C ASN A 36 -20.47 -2.38 1.26
N HIS A 37 -19.60 -2.91 0.36
CA HIS A 37 -19.69 -2.64 -1.05
C HIS A 37 -20.92 -3.30 -1.70
N ASP A 38 -21.65 -2.51 -2.48
CA ASP A 38 -22.70 -2.99 -3.37
C ASP A 38 -22.08 -3.72 -4.56
N GLN A 39 -22.04 -5.06 -4.51
CA GLN A 39 -21.39 -5.89 -5.52
C GLN A 39 -22.05 -5.85 -6.92
N THR A 40 -23.16 -5.14 -7.08
CA THR A 40 -23.74 -4.86 -8.41
C THR A 40 -22.98 -3.76 -9.14
N LYS A 41 -22.04 -3.09 -8.46
CA LYS A 41 -21.24 -1.99 -8.99
C LYS A 41 -19.74 -2.35 -9.05
N PRO A 42 -18.97 -1.77 -9.97
CA PRO A 42 -17.53 -1.88 -9.95
C PRO A 42 -16.93 -1.30 -8.66
N PHE A 43 -15.83 -1.91 -8.19
CA PHE A 43 -15.07 -1.44 -7.04
C PHE A 43 -13.67 -1.02 -7.45
N PHE A 44 -13.27 0.19 -7.07
CA PHE A 44 -11.90 0.66 -7.21
C PHE A 44 -11.44 1.33 -5.91
N LEU A 45 -10.35 0.86 -5.35
CA LEU A 45 -9.76 1.43 -4.14
C LEU A 45 -8.29 1.78 -4.39
N TYR A 46 -7.93 3.04 -4.23
CA TYR A 46 -6.55 3.49 -4.15
C TYR A 46 -6.20 3.76 -2.68
N LEU A 47 -5.43 2.86 -2.09
CA LEU A 47 -5.03 2.92 -0.69
C LEU A 47 -3.58 3.39 -0.58
N ALA A 48 -3.39 4.64 -0.19
CA ALA A 48 -2.08 5.26 -0.05
C ALA A 48 -1.63 5.23 1.42
N TYR A 49 -1.02 4.13 1.85
CA TYR A 49 -0.38 4.07 3.15
C TYR A 49 0.77 5.06 3.25
N THR A 50 0.90 5.71 4.40
CA THR A 50 2.06 6.58 4.69
C THR A 50 3.24 5.80 5.25
N ALA A 51 3.00 4.62 5.83
CA ALA A 51 4.04 3.71 6.26
C ALA A 51 4.87 3.19 5.07
N PRO A 52 6.18 3.00 5.20
CA PRO A 52 7.02 3.26 6.38
C PRO A 52 7.77 4.60 6.33
N HIS A 53 7.17 5.66 5.79
CA HIS A 53 7.78 7.00 5.72
C HIS A 53 8.05 7.58 7.12
N ILE A 54 9.02 8.47 7.22
CA ILE A 54 9.30 9.22 8.46
C ILE A 54 8.14 10.17 8.80
N PRO A 55 7.92 10.44 10.12
CA PRO A 55 8.64 9.94 11.29
C PRO A 55 8.36 8.44 11.53
N HIS A 56 9.39 7.70 12.01
CA HIS A 56 9.22 6.27 12.30
C HIS A 56 8.51 6.11 13.64
N GLU A 57 7.21 6.29 13.61
CA GLU A 57 6.31 6.19 14.76
C GLU A 57 5.34 5.02 14.54
N VAL A 58 5.23 4.18 15.54
CA VAL A 58 4.38 2.99 15.56
C VAL A 58 4.00 2.72 17.02
N PRO A 59 2.84 2.13 17.34
CA PRO A 59 2.52 1.70 18.69
C PRO A 59 3.63 0.84 19.27
N GLU A 60 3.95 1.06 20.57
CA GLU A 60 5.07 0.36 21.22
C GLU A 60 4.88 -1.15 21.23
N GLU A 61 3.64 -1.63 21.36
CA GLU A 61 3.28 -3.04 21.31
C GLU A 61 3.69 -3.72 19.97
N ASP A 62 3.61 -2.98 18.85
CA ASP A 62 4.08 -3.50 17.56
C ASP A 62 5.60 -3.44 17.46
N ALA A 63 6.21 -2.39 17.99
CA ALA A 63 7.67 -2.26 18.02
C ALA A 63 8.31 -3.37 18.87
N ASP A 64 7.70 -3.74 19.98
CA ASP A 64 8.20 -4.77 20.91
C ASP A 64 8.29 -6.16 20.27
N ARG A 65 7.51 -6.44 19.23
CA ARG A 65 7.61 -7.69 18.45
C ARG A 65 9.00 -7.89 17.83
N PHE A 66 9.76 -6.81 17.67
CA PHE A 66 11.10 -6.80 17.06
C PHE A 66 12.22 -6.53 18.07
N ALA A 67 11.90 -6.27 19.34
CA ALA A 67 12.85 -5.79 20.34
C ALA A 67 14.05 -6.74 20.57
N SER A 68 13.87 -8.05 20.40
CA SER A 68 14.95 -9.05 20.58
C SER A 68 15.90 -9.13 19.38
N HIS A 69 15.55 -8.58 18.22
CA HIS A 69 16.28 -8.81 16.97
C HIS A 69 16.79 -7.53 16.34
N ILE A 70 16.09 -6.41 16.55
CA ILE A 70 16.37 -5.15 15.87
C ILE A 70 16.28 -4.00 16.89
N LEU A 71 17.28 -3.12 16.88
CA LEU A 71 17.36 -2.02 17.84
C LEU A 71 17.12 -0.65 17.21
N GLY A 72 16.71 0.30 18.06
CA GLY A 72 16.56 1.70 17.71
C GLY A 72 15.52 1.98 16.62
N LYS A 73 15.74 2.99 15.81
CA LYS A 73 14.81 3.43 14.77
C LYS A 73 14.50 2.35 13.72
N ARG A 74 15.41 1.39 13.53
CA ARG A 74 15.16 0.28 12.61
C ARG A 74 14.10 -0.69 13.14
N ARG A 75 13.97 -0.83 14.47
CA ARG A 75 12.89 -1.57 15.12
C ARG A 75 11.52 -0.98 14.72
N ASN A 76 11.36 0.32 14.89
CA ASN A 76 10.11 1.00 14.54
C ASN A 76 9.80 0.89 13.03
N TYR A 77 10.81 1.06 12.19
CA TYR A 77 10.65 0.88 10.73
C TYR A 77 10.16 -0.53 10.37
N ALA A 78 10.76 -1.57 10.96
CA ALA A 78 10.36 -2.95 10.73
C ALA A 78 8.91 -3.20 11.21
N ALA A 79 8.54 -2.65 12.37
CA ALA A 79 7.18 -2.72 12.89
C ALA A 79 6.17 -2.01 11.99
N MET A 80 6.50 -0.81 11.49
CA MET A 80 5.64 -0.10 10.52
C MET A 80 5.38 -0.93 9.25
N VAL A 81 6.42 -1.58 8.72
CA VAL A 81 6.27 -2.47 7.54
C VAL A 81 5.39 -3.66 7.88
N SER A 82 5.60 -4.29 9.04
CA SER A 82 4.80 -5.45 9.48
C SER A 82 3.32 -5.11 9.66
N VAL A 83 3.03 -3.97 10.31
CA VAL A 83 1.64 -3.52 10.50
C VAL A 83 0.96 -3.20 9.16
N MET A 84 1.70 -2.62 8.22
CA MET A 84 1.18 -2.37 6.87
C MET A 84 0.90 -3.70 6.13
N ASP A 85 1.80 -4.66 6.22
CA ASP A 85 1.64 -5.99 5.61
C ASP A 85 0.43 -6.74 6.19
N GLU A 86 0.26 -6.71 7.51
CA GLU A 86 -0.93 -7.23 8.19
C GLU A 86 -2.22 -6.53 7.72
N GLY A 87 -2.13 -5.22 7.47
CA GLY A 87 -3.24 -4.45 6.90
C GLY A 87 -3.63 -4.94 5.51
N VAL A 88 -2.66 -5.21 4.65
CA VAL A 88 -2.90 -5.81 3.32
C VAL A 88 -3.55 -7.19 3.47
N GLY A 89 -3.08 -8.01 4.41
CA GLY A 89 -3.69 -9.31 4.72
C GLY A 89 -5.15 -9.18 5.11
N LYS A 90 -5.49 -8.29 6.06
CA LYS A 90 -6.88 -8.05 6.50
C LYS A 90 -7.80 -7.63 5.34
N ILE A 91 -7.30 -6.82 4.41
CA ILE A 91 -8.08 -6.40 3.23
C ILE A 91 -8.30 -7.59 2.28
N ALA A 92 -7.26 -8.41 2.04
CA ALA A 92 -7.39 -9.62 1.23
C ALA A 92 -8.37 -10.62 1.84
N ASP A 93 -8.34 -10.81 3.16
CA ASP A 93 -9.31 -11.63 3.90
C ASP A 93 -10.74 -11.07 3.76
N ALA A 94 -10.92 -9.76 3.87
CA ALA A 94 -12.22 -9.13 3.69
C ALA A 94 -12.76 -9.34 2.26
N LEU A 95 -11.92 -9.20 1.23
CA LEU A 95 -12.28 -9.48 -0.16
C LEU A 95 -12.70 -10.95 -0.35
N THR A 96 -11.96 -11.88 0.25
CA THR A 96 -12.25 -13.31 0.19
C THR A 96 -13.57 -13.63 0.90
N ASN A 97 -13.72 -13.16 2.13
CA ASN A 97 -14.92 -13.43 2.94
C ASN A 97 -16.19 -12.81 2.36
N ASN A 98 -16.04 -11.73 1.58
CA ASN A 98 -17.15 -11.06 0.89
C ASN A 98 -17.39 -11.60 -0.54
N GLY A 99 -16.66 -12.65 -0.96
CA GLY A 99 -16.80 -13.27 -2.27
C GLY A 99 -16.31 -12.41 -3.44
N MET A 100 -15.52 -11.37 -3.18
CA MET A 100 -15.03 -10.45 -4.20
C MET A 100 -13.64 -10.84 -4.76
N MET A 101 -12.87 -11.66 -4.06
CA MET A 101 -11.48 -11.97 -4.42
C MET A 101 -11.36 -12.59 -5.81
N GLU A 102 -12.30 -13.48 -6.19
CA GLU A 102 -12.28 -14.19 -7.47
C GLU A 102 -12.33 -13.24 -8.71
N ASN A 103 -12.81 -12.02 -8.51
CA ASN A 103 -12.88 -10.99 -9.57
C ASN A 103 -12.11 -9.72 -9.17
N THR A 104 -11.06 -9.85 -8.38
CA THR A 104 -10.26 -8.70 -7.90
C THR A 104 -8.81 -8.82 -8.37
N ILE A 105 -8.23 -7.68 -8.73
CA ILE A 105 -6.80 -7.52 -8.99
C ILE A 105 -6.24 -6.63 -7.88
N ILE A 106 -5.31 -7.14 -7.08
CA ILE A 106 -4.57 -6.39 -6.08
C ILE A 106 -3.22 -6.01 -6.67
N VAL A 107 -2.92 -4.72 -6.64
CA VAL A 107 -1.61 -4.19 -7.02
C VAL A 107 -0.98 -3.55 -5.79
N PHE A 108 0.19 -4.00 -5.43
CA PHE A 108 1.03 -3.35 -4.42
C PHE A 108 2.24 -2.73 -5.10
N THR A 109 2.55 -1.49 -4.75
CA THR A 109 3.77 -0.84 -5.25
C THR A 109 4.33 0.13 -4.21
N SER A 110 5.66 0.14 -4.08
CA SER A 110 6.37 1.21 -3.40
C SER A 110 6.57 2.38 -4.36
N ASP A 111 6.52 3.61 -3.85
CA ASP A 111 6.73 4.83 -4.64
C ASP A 111 8.20 5.04 -5.05
N ASN A 112 9.14 4.63 -4.19
CA ASN A 112 10.59 4.72 -4.43
C ASN A 112 11.36 3.80 -3.47
N GLY A 113 12.64 3.66 -3.73
CA GLY A 113 13.55 3.01 -2.79
C GLY A 113 13.82 3.82 -1.53
N ALA A 114 14.39 3.19 -0.53
CA ALA A 114 14.73 3.83 0.74
C ALA A 114 15.72 4.98 0.54
N TYR A 115 15.53 6.05 1.32
CA TYR A 115 16.48 7.16 1.37
C TYR A 115 17.78 6.70 2.04
N TYR A 116 18.95 7.04 1.46
CA TYR A 116 20.25 6.54 1.90
C TYR A 116 20.63 6.92 3.35
N LYS A 117 20.04 7.98 3.90
CA LYS A 117 20.20 8.36 5.33
C LYS A 117 19.09 7.80 6.22
N SER A 118 18.20 6.99 5.67
CA SER A 118 17.14 6.32 6.42
C SER A 118 17.64 5.02 7.03
N VAL A 119 16.80 4.39 7.82
CA VAL A 119 17.01 3.06 8.39
C VAL A 119 16.63 1.92 7.44
N GLY A 120 16.01 2.23 6.30
CA GLY A 120 15.75 1.27 5.22
C GLY A 120 17.03 0.87 4.49
N SER A 121 16.96 -0.19 3.70
CA SER A 121 18.08 -0.68 2.89
C SER A 121 17.62 -1.03 1.49
N ASN A 122 18.39 -0.60 0.50
CA ASN A 122 18.17 -0.97 -0.91
C ASN A 122 19.12 -2.09 -1.37
N TYR A 123 19.96 -2.60 -0.46
CA TYR A 123 20.93 -3.64 -0.80
C TYR A 123 20.25 -4.86 -1.47
N PRO A 124 20.81 -5.42 -2.56
CA PRO A 124 22.12 -5.10 -3.18
C PRO A 124 22.09 -3.96 -4.22
N LEU A 125 20.98 -3.25 -4.39
CA LEU A 125 20.82 -2.20 -5.40
C LEU A 125 21.54 -0.93 -4.97
N ARG A 126 22.27 -0.31 -5.91
CA ARG A 126 23.00 0.92 -5.67
C ARG A 126 22.06 2.13 -5.67
N GLY A 127 22.31 3.10 -4.79
CA GLY A 127 21.55 4.34 -4.69
C GLY A 127 20.31 4.22 -3.79
N GLY A 128 19.44 5.20 -3.85
CA GLY A 128 18.24 5.29 -3.06
C GLY A 128 17.34 6.44 -3.48
N LYS A 129 16.31 6.76 -2.71
CA LYS A 129 15.37 7.86 -2.98
C LYS A 129 16.11 9.13 -3.40
N GLY A 130 15.66 9.74 -4.50
CA GLY A 130 16.26 10.93 -5.08
C GLY A 130 17.40 10.64 -6.07
N SER A 131 17.68 9.37 -6.41
CA SER A 131 18.62 9.00 -7.46
C SER A 131 17.93 8.20 -8.56
N PHE A 132 18.50 8.26 -9.78
CA PHE A 132 18.05 7.44 -10.92
C PHE A 132 18.71 6.05 -10.96
N LEU A 133 19.43 5.68 -9.91
CA LEU A 133 20.02 4.34 -9.78
C LEU A 133 18.95 3.33 -9.32
N GLU A 134 19.21 2.05 -9.57
CA GLU A 134 18.28 0.95 -9.26
C GLU A 134 17.72 0.99 -7.84
N GLY A 135 18.55 1.31 -6.83
CA GLY A 135 18.10 1.45 -5.45
C GLY A 135 17.13 2.62 -5.19
N GLY A 136 17.02 3.56 -6.14
CA GLY A 136 16.07 4.67 -6.07
C GLY A 136 14.77 4.40 -6.81
N VAL A 137 14.87 3.79 -8.00
CA VAL A 137 13.74 3.68 -8.95
C VAL A 137 13.13 2.28 -9.05
N ARG A 138 13.87 1.24 -8.65
CA ARG A 138 13.36 -0.13 -8.65
C ARG A 138 12.64 -0.45 -7.34
N GLY A 139 11.42 0.09 -7.21
CA GLY A 139 10.55 -0.17 -6.06
C GLY A 139 10.01 -1.60 -6.05
N VAL A 140 9.63 -2.07 -4.87
CA VAL A 140 8.94 -3.35 -4.72
C VAL A 140 7.54 -3.22 -5.31
N THR A 141 7.20 -4.12 -6.22
CA THR A 141 5.86 -4.17 -6.84
C THR A 141 5.44 -5.62 -7.02
N PHE A 142 4.19 -5.93 -6.73
CA PHE A 142 3.59 -7.21 -7.10
C PHE A 142 2.13 -7.02 -7.53
N VAL A 143 1.65 -8.00 -8.29
CA VAL A 143 0.24 -8.12 -8.68
C VAL A 143 -0.26 -9.47 -8.21
N HIS A 144 -1.40 -9.47 -7.53
CA HIS A 144 -2.09 -10.70 -7.11
C HIS A 144 -3.52 -10.71 -7.64
N SER A 145 -3.90 -11.81 -8.28
CA SER A 145 -5.29 -12.04 -8.71
C SER A 145 -5.47 -13.50 -9.16
N PRO A 146 -6.60 -14.13 -8.86
CA PRO A 146 -7.00 -15.40 -9.48
C PRO A 146 -7.18 -15.30 -11.01
N LEU A 147 -7.41 -14.10 -11.54
CA LEU A 147 -7.59 -13.86 -12.99
C LEU A 147 -6.28 -13.92 -13.80
N LEU A 148 -5.13 -14.00 -13.16
CA LEU A 148 -3.84 -14.07 -13.84
C LEU A 148 -3.66 -15.43 -14.52
N GLN A 149 -3.41 -15.43 -15.84
CA GLN A 149 -3.14 -16.66 -16.61
C GLN A 149 -1.87 -17.38 -16.13
N LYS A 150 -0.92 -16.64 -15.58
CA LYS A 150 0.34 -17.16 -15.06
C LYS A 150 0.67 -16.46 -13.74
N SER A 151 1.03 -17.24 -12.75
CA SER A 151 1.44 -16.77 -11.42
C SER A 151 2.80 -17.36 -11.01
N GLY A 152 3.35 -16.91 -9.90
CA GLY A 152 4.58 -17.46 -9.32
C GLY A 152 5.85 -17.16 -10.13
N TYR A 153 5.91 -16.06 -10.85
CA TYR A 153 7.10 -15.65 -11.60
C TYR A 153 7.48 -14.20 -11.33
N THR A 154 8.72 -13.85 -11.60
CA THR A 154 9.21 -12.47 -11.57
C THR A 154 9.20 -11.89 -12.97
N ASN A 155 8.51 -10.76 -13.15
CA ASN A 155 8.58 -9.98 -14.37
C ASN A 155 9.80 -9.06 -14.31
N THR A 156 10.67 -9.11 -15.31
CA THR A 156 11.90 -8.30 -15.40
C THR A 156 11.79 -7.15 -16.40
N ASN A 157 10.64 -6.95 -17.02
CA ASN A 157 10.41 -5.82 -17.90
C ASN A 157 10.36 -4.50 -17.13
N LEU A 158 10.75 -3.43 -17.81
CA LEU A 158 10.60 -2.08 -17.25
C LEU A 158 9.11 -1.74 -17.12
N HIS A 159 8.77 -1.14 -15.98
CA HIS A 159 7.42 -0.70 -15.66
C HIS A 159 7.49 0.68 -15.04
N HIS A 160 6.68 1.61 -15.52
CA HIS A 160 6.61 2.97 -15.01
C HIS A 160 5.25 3.23 -14.35
N VAL A 161 5.20 4.12 -13.38
CA VAL A 161 3.96 4.45 -12.65
C VAL A 161 2.82 4.89 -13.59
N THR A 162 3.12 5.53 -14.71
CA THR A 162 2.12 5.96 -15.71
C THR A 162 1.44 4.80 -16.43
N ASP A 163 2.07 3.62 -16.47
CA ASP A 163 1.50 2.44 -17.14
C ASP A 163 0.26 1.93 -16.42
N TRP A 164 0.14 2.19 -15.12
CA TRP A 164 -1.02 1.81 -14.32
C TRP A 164 -2.29 2.51 -14.76
N TYR A 165 -2.23 3.79 -15.13
CA TYR A 165 -3.41 4.53 -15.54
C TYR A 165 -4.08 3.88 -16.77
N ALA A 166 -3.32 3.69 -17.84
CA ALA A 166 -3.82 3.03 -19.07
C ALA A 166 -4.25 1.57 -18.79
N THR A 167 -3.52 0.86 -17.92
CA THR A 167 -3.86 -0.52 -17.54
C THR A 167 -5.21 -0.57 -16.83
N PHE A 168 -5.44 0.30 -15.85
CA PHE A 168 -6.72 0.32 -15.12
C PHE A 168 -7.89 0.77 -15.99
N GLN A 169 -7.70 1.75 -16.88
CA GLN A 169 -8.73 2.14 -17.85
C GLN A 169 -9.13 0.94 -18.72
N LYS A 170 -8.15 0.22 -19.24
CA LYS A 170 -8.42 -0.97 -20.06
C LYS A 170 -9.13 -2.07 -19.28
N LEU A 171 -8.75 -2.30 -18.03
CA LEU A 171 -9.41 -3.28 -17.15
C LEU A 171 -10.84 -2.85 -16.80
N ALA A 172 -11.10 -1.55 -16.71
CA ALA A 172 -12.44 -1.00 -16.50
C ALA A 172 -13.34 -1.04 -17.76
N GLY A 173 -12.81 -1.49 -18.90
CA GLY A 173 -13.57 -1.63 -20.15
C GLY A 173 -13.47 -0.42 -21.09
N ASP A 174 -12.70 0.59 -20.76
CA ASP A 174 -12.42 1.70 -21.66
C ASP A 174 -11.63 1.21 -22.89
N LYS A 175 -12.00 1.71 -24.05
CA LYS A 175 -11.18 1.54 -25.26
C LYS A 175 -10.04 2.56 -25.20
N PRO A 176 -8.79 2.15 -25.43
CA PRO A 176 -7.65 3.07 -25.50
C PRO A 176 -7.76 4.04 -26.66
#